data_491392e4171cf6db8fee75b58d6816c0
#
_entry.id   491392e4171cf6db8fee75b58d6816c0
#
_cell.length_a   1.000
_cell.length_b   1.000
_cell.length_c   1.000
_cell.angle_alpha   90.00
_cell.angle_beta   90.00
_cell.angle_gamma   90.00
#
_symmetry.space_group_name_H-M   'P 1'
#
loop_
_entity.id
_entity.type
_entity.pdbx_description
1 polymer ?
#
loop_
_entity_poly.entity_id
_entity_poly.type
_entity_poly.pdbx_seq_one_letter_code
_entity_poly.pdbx_strand_id
1 'polypeptide(L)'
;LLAGIPSDPSLYDPSANPHAAILRRRHVLDLMLKQGKITQRQYARADKAELPDPNDIRLPGTQGPAPYFVNYVKDDLVARYGAGRVFGGGLKVTTTIDMKLQLKARAAIESVLRNPDGPAAALVAIDPRDGAVKAMFGGRNFRRSQFNLAAQARRQPGSAFKPIVLATAMNEGISPVTELESKPVSIDAGDRIWKVTNYDHTYLGRVSLSRAIVSSDNSVYAQLTDIVGPKAIVKTAHSLGIRSHLSPYFSIGLGSGAVSTLDMARAYATIANDGRRVDGAVFENRARVVEKVERFRSSKVDVNSPLPRQVLDEGHAELLTDILEDVVRVGTGKRAAISGRQIAGKTGTTDNYGDAWFVGYTPELVVAVWVGYPDALKPMLTEFNGEPVAGGTLPAMIWKAFMERTDEDPSRSFDSPPYQGGASTWVVRREGTWQLDNGYCRGSRLVAYFSGEGPEDEADCKPNEVSVPLVVGMTRAGAEATLEAQPLEANVAYAPAKAGRIPGLVVGQDPRSGGLSAGDPVTIWVSKAEHGMLPNFVGSGIADVQREATRLKVRLVARTGPGRKGAVLRQDPKPGVAVGRGMRVTLLVGDGSRT
;
A
#
# COMPACT_ATOMS: atom_id res chain seq x y z
N LEU A 1 28.62 20.82 3.20
CA LEU A 1 27.46 20.93 2.33
C LEU A 1 27.04 19.56 1.78
N LEU A 2 27.90 18.88 0.99
CA LEU A 2 27.58 17.61 0.31
C LEU A 2 27.11 16.50 1.28
N ALA A 3 27.67 16.42 2.46
CA ALA A 3 27.24 15.43 3.48
C ALA A 3 25.83 15.69 4.05
N GLY A 4 25.30 16.88 3.88
CA GLY A 4 23.95 17.24 4.33
C GLY A 4 22.85 16.88 3.32
N ILE A 5 23.16 16.88 2.03
CA ILE A 5 22.22 16.70 0.93
C ILE A 5 21.53 15.31 0.95
N PRO A 6 22.22 14.18 1.20
CA PRO A 6 21.59 12.86 1.14
C PRO A 6 20.45 12.62 2.13
N SER A 7 20.33 13.41 3.19
CA SER A 7 19.23 13.26 4.16
C SER A 7 17.87 13.73 3.63
N ASP A 8 17.86 14.73 2.77
CA ASP A 8 16.72 15.21 1.99
C ASP A 8 17.25 16.04 0.80
N PRO A 9 17.48 15.39 -0.36
CA PRO A 9 18.10 16.05 -1.50
C PRO A 9 17.31 17.26 -2.03
N SER A 10 15.98 17.22 -1.98
CA SER A 10 15.14 18.31 -2.49
C SER A 10 15.10 19.50 -1.53
N LEU A 11 15.03 19.24 -0.23
CA LEU A 11 14.99 20.28 0.80
C LEU A 11 16.34 20.99 0.95
N TYR A 12 17.44 20.25 0.85
CA TYR A 12 18.80 20.78 1.08
C TYR A 12 19.58 21.05 -0.21
N ASP A 13 18.89 21.10 -1.35
CA ASP A 13 19.47 21.57 -2.60
C ASP A 13 19.85 23.05 -2.49
N PRO A 14 21.15 23.41 -2.59
CA PRO A 14 21.60 24.79 -2.43
C PRO A 14 21.13 25.73 -3.54
N SER A 15 20.76 25.19 -4.71
CA SER A 15 20.24 25.98 -5.82
C SER A 15 18.75 26.31 -5.67
N ALA A 16 17.98 25.40 -5.03
CA ALA A 16 16.54 25.57 -4.83
C ALA A 16 16.19 26.18 -3.47
N ASN A 17 16.90 25.77 -2.41
CA ASN A 17 16.62 26.15 -1.03
C ASN A 17 17.91 26.54 -0.27
N PRO A 18 18.56 27.68 -0.64
CA PRO A 18 19.87 28.06 -0.10
C PRO A 18 19.88 28.20 1.42
N HIS A 19 18.81 28.74 2.01
CA HIS A 19 18.70 28.89 3.46
C HIS A 19 18.67 27.56 4.19
N ALA A 20 17.86 26.60 3.74
CA ALA A 20 17.81 25.26 4.32
C ALA A 20 19.16 24.51 4.16
N ALA A 21 19.82 24.67 3.02
CA ALA A 21 21.15 24.10 2.76
C ALA A 21 22.22 24.66 3.71
N ILE A 22 22.21 25.97 4.02
CA ILE A 22 23.11 26.60 5.00
C ILE A 22 22.85 26.04 6.41
N LEU A 23 21.61 25.98 6.85
CA LEU A 23 21.26 25.45 8.18
C LEU A 23 21.70 23.99 8.32
N ARG A 24 21.47 23.19 7.28
CA ARG A 24 21.90 21.79 7.27
C ARG A 24 23.44 21.64 7.27
N ARG A 25 24.15 22.46 6.48
CA ARG A 25 25.61 22.52 6.49
C ARG A 25 26.13 22.83 7.90
N ARG A 26 25.56 23.84 8.57
CA ARG A 26 25.93 24.22 9.94
C ARG A 26 25.73 23.07 10.89
N HIS A 27 24.61 22.39 10.86
CA HIS A 27 24.35 21.20 11.69
C HIS A 27 25.41 20.10 11.48
N VAL A 28 25.81 19.84 10.23
CA VAL A 28 26.88 18.87 9.94
C VAL A 28 28.22 19.34 10.51
N LEU A 29 28.56 20.62 10.35
CA LEU A 29 29.80 21.19 10.90
C LEU A 29 29.83 21.15 12.43
N ASP A 30 28.71 21.41 13.11
CA ASP A 30 28.57 21.28 14.56
C ASP A 30 28.88 19.86 15.03
N LEU A 31 28.35 18.86 14.34
CA LEU A 31 28.63 17.45 14.64
C LEU A 31 30.10 17.08 14.40
N MET A 32 30.69 17.58 13.32
CA MET A 32 32.12 17.34 13.02
C MET A 32 33.03 18.00 14.06
N LEU A 33 32.73 19.21 14.52
CA LEU A 33 33.44 19.90 15.57
C LEU A 33 33.33 19.14 16.91
N LYS A 34 32.09 18.76 17.28
CA LYS A 34 31.82 17.97 18.51
C LYS A 34 32.55 16.63 18.53
N GLN A 35 32.75 16.02 17.37
CA GLN A 35 33.48 14.76 17.21
C GLN A 35 35.01 14.94 17.06
N GLY A 36 35.50 16.16 17.13
CA GLY A 36 36.95 16.46 16.97
C GLY A 36 37.46 16.23 15.53
N LYS A 37 36.60 16.15 14.55
CA LYS A 37 36.96 15.95 13.13
C LYS A 37 37.46 17.21 12.45
N ILE A 38 37.09 18.38 12.97
CA ILE A 38 37.54 19.71 12.55
C ILE A 38 37.85 20.58 13.75
N THR A 39 38.75 21.54 13.57
CA THR A 39 39.07 22.56 14.57
C THR A 39 38.06 23.71 14.53
N GLN A 40 37.99 24.52 15.61
CA GLN A 40 37.17 25.72 15.69
C GLN A 40 37.46 26.70 14.54
N ARG A 41 38.72 26.83 14.13
CA ARG A 41 39.13 27.69 13.02
C ARG A 41 38.60 27.17 11.67
N GLN A 42 38.66 25.85 11.47
CA GLN A 42 38.09 25.21 10.27
C GLN A 42 36.57 25.33 10.23
N TYR A 43 35.89 25.14 11.36
CA TYR A 43 34.46 25.38 11.49
C TYR A 43 34.08 26.81 11.07
N ALA A 44 34.69 27.83 11.67
CA ALA A 44 34.37 29.23 11.42
C ALA A 44 34.59 29.62 9.94
N ARG A 45 35.62 29.06 9.30
CA ARG A 45 35.90 29.26 7.87
C ARG A 45 34.84 28.58 7.00
N ALA A 46 34.46 27.35 7.32
CA ALA A 46 33.48 26.57 6.54
C ALA A 46 32.05 27.10 6.70
N ASP A 47 31.68 27.61 7.89
CA ASP A 47 30.35 28.18 8.13
C ASP A 47 30.14 29.49 7.36
N LYS A 48 31.19 30.31 7.21
CA LYS A 48 31.17 31.57 6.46
C LYS A 48 31.33 31.41 4.93
N ALA A 49 31.69 30.21 4.47
CA ALA A 49 31.86 29.98 3.04
C ALA A 49 30.55 30.19 2.27
N GLU A 50 30.63 30.87 1.15
CA GLU A 50 29.47 31.07 0.26
C GLU A 50 28.99 29.73 -0.31
N LEU A 51 27.73 29.67 -0.68
CA LEU A 51 27.19 28.54 -1.46
C LEU A 51 27.69 28.65 -2.89
N PRO A 52 27.78 27.51 -3.62
CA PRO A 52 28.02 27.54 -5.06
C PRO A 52 27.00 28.43 -5.77
N ASP A 53 27.44 29.22 -6.75
CA ASP A 53 26.51 29.98 -7.59
C ASP A 53 25.56 29.00 -8.30
N PRO A 54 24.23 29.24 -8.26
CA PRO A 54 23.27 28.41 -8.97
C PRO A 54 23.57 28.24 -10.46
N ASN A 55 24.19 29.22 -11.08
CA ASN A 55 24.59 29.17 -12.49
C ASN A 55 25.77 28.22 -12.77
N ASP A 56 26.60 27.96 -11.75
CA ASP A 56 27.72 27.00 -11.86
C ASP A 56 27.27 25.56 -11.60
N ILE A 57 26.08 25.37 -11.05
CA ILE A 57 25.54 24.04 -10.76
C ILE A 57 24.91 23.45 -12.02
N ARG A 58 25.64 22.57 -12.67
CA ARG A 58 25.12 21.79 -13.82
C ARG A 58 24.40 20.56 -13.29
N LEU A 59 23.06 20.59 -13.27
CA LEU A 59 22.25 19.43 -12.88
C LEU A 59 22.30 18.37 -14.01
N PRO A 60 22.78 17.14 -13.74
CA PRO A 60 22.69 16.04 -14.70
C PRO A 60 21.22 15.75 -15.02
N GLY A 61 20.86 15.59 -16.29
CA GLY A 61 19.52 15.20 -16.70
C GLY A 61 18.46 16.32 -16.71
N THR A 62 18.84 17.60 -16.49
CA THR A 62 17.92 18.74 -16.64
C THR A 62 17.67 19.13 -18.10
N GLN A 63 18.46 18.62 -19.01
CA GLN A 63 18.33 18.86 -20.44
C GLN A 63 17.57 17.71 -21.08
N GLY A 64 16.31 17.93 -21.40
CA GLY A 64 15.48 16.97 -22.10
C GLY A 64 14.03 16.98 -21.61
N PRO A 65 13.11 16.50 -22.43
CA PRO A 65 11.67 16.57 -22.17
C PRO A 65 11.15 15.52 -21.16
N ALA A 66 12.01 14.58 -20.72
CA ALA A 66 11.62 13.51 -19.79
C ALA A 66 12.63 13.29 -18.63
N PRO A 67 12.93 14.32 -17.82
CA PRO A 67 14.03 14.25 -16.85
C PRO A 67 13.80 13.19 -15.75
N TYR A 68 12.56 12.97 -15.30
CA TYR A 68 12.22 11.93 -14.31
C TYR A 68 12.48 10.52 -14.85
N PHE A 69 12.11 10.27 -16.10
CA PHE A 69 12.38 9.00 -16.77
C PHE A 69 13.88 8.77 -16.93
N VAL A 70 14.62 9.77 -17.42
CA VAL A 70 16.07 9.69 -17.59
C VAL A 70 16.77 9.43 -16.25
N ASN A 71 16.33 10.06 -15.17
CA ASN A 71 16.88 9.82 -13.84
C ASN A 71 16.62 8.39 -13.37
N TYR A 72 15.41 7.86 -13.60
CA TYR A 72 15.08 6.47 -13.31
C TYR A 72 15.96 5.49 -14.09
N VAL A 73 16.13 5.69 -15.42
CA VAL A 73 17.04 4.89 -16.27
C VAL A 73 18.46 4.93 -15.74
N LYS A 74 18.95 6.12 -15.36
CA LYS A 74 20.28 6.29 -14.79
C LYS A 74 20.49 5.42 -13.54
N ASP A 75 19.51 5.38 -12.63
CA ASP A 75 19.60 4.58 -11.42
C ASP A 75 19.67 3.08 -11.73
N ASP A 76 18.90 2.60 -12.71
CA ASP A 76 18.96 1.21 -13.18
C ASP A 76 20.33 0.88 -13.80
N LEU A 77 20.87 1.80 -14.62
CA LEU A 77 22.21 1.64 -15.22
C LEU A 77 23.31 1.62 -14.16
N VAL A 78 23.24 2.50 -13.16
CA VAL A 78 24.22 2.54 -12.05
C VAL A 78 24.16 1.24 -11.24
N ALA A 79 22.98 0.74 -10.95
CA ALA A 79 22.81 -0.53 -10.25
C ALA A 79 23.40 -1.72 -11.04
N ARG A 80 23.30 -1.71 -12.37
CA ARG A 80 23.77 -2.80 -13.25
C ARG A 80 25.25 -2.70 -13.63
N TYR A 81 25.72 -1.50 -13.97
CA TYR A 81 27.04 -1.29 -14.55
C TYR A 81 28.04 -0.59 -13.63
N GLY A 82 27.56 -0.05 -12.50
CA GLY A 82 28.34 0.75 -11.56
C GLY A 82 28.51 2.21 -11.97
N ALA A 83 28.59 3.10 -10.97
CA ALA A 83 28.66 4.55 -11.17
C ALA A 83 29.86 4.99 -12.05
N GLY A 84 31.03 4.39 -11.86
CA GLY A 84 32.23 4.73 -12.64
C GLY A 84 32.05 4.52 -14.14
N ARG A 85 31.33 3.48 -14.55
CA ARG A 85 31.08 3.19 -15.98
C ARG A 85 29.97 4.08 -16.55
N VAL A 86 28.93 4.37 -15.76
CA VAL A 86 27.82 5.21 -16.21
C VAL A 86 28.25 6.67 -16.33
N PHE A 87 28.98 7.21 -15.35
CA PHE A 87 29.40 8.61 -15.33
C PHE A 87 30.77 8.87 -16.00
N GLY A 88 31.62 7.85 -16.07
CA GLY A 88 32.92 7.95 -16.79
C GLY A 88 32.80 8.00 -18.30
N GLY A 89 31.58 7.84 -18.84
CA GLY A 89 31.25 7.89 -20.24
C GLY A 89 31.41 6.55 -20.97
N GLY A 90 30.98 6.53 -22.22
CA GLY A 90 31.15 5.39 -23.13
C GLY A 90 29.98 4.42 -23.16
N LEU A 91 28.80 4.76 -22.63
CA LEU A 91 27.57 4.05 -22.88
C LEU A 91 26.64 4.86 -23.79
N LYS A 92 26.13 4.21 -24.83
CA LYS A 92 25.00 4.69 -25.63
C LYS A 92 23.79 3.83 -25.28
N VAL A 93 22.78 4.45 -24.69
CA VAL A 93 21.60 3.77 -24.18
C VAL A 93 20.39 4.13 -25.04
N THR A 94 19.78 3.11 -25.65
CA THR A 94 18.48 3.24 -26.29
C THR A 94 17.41 2.89 -25.27
N THR A 95 16.46 3.78 -25.06
CA THR A 95 15.39 3.64 -24.08
C THR A 95 14.05 3.34 -24.73
N THR A 96 13.10 2.86 -23.95
CA THR A 96 11.76 2.49 -24.43
C THR A 96 10.79 3.66 -24.56
N ILE A 97 11.17 4.84 -24.03
CA ILE A 97 10.28 6.01 -23.99
C ILE A 97 9.84 6.46 -25.37
N ASP A 98 8.55 6.70 -25.54
CA ASP A 98 7.98 7.40 -26.67
C ASP A 98 7.81 8.88 -26.34
N MET A 99 8.56 9.73 -27.03
CA MET A 99 8.53 11.16 -26.75
C MET A 99 7.21 11.84 -27.11
N LYS A 100 6.44 11.30 -28.06
CA LYS A 100 5.11 11.81 -28.38
C LYS A 100 4.16 11.48 -27.23
N LEU A 101 4.14 10.24 -26.74
CA LEU A 101 3.35 9.83 -25.59
C LEU A 101 3.76 10.58 -24.31
N GLN A 102 5.05 10.80 -24.09
CA GLN A 102 5.55 11.57 -22.95
C GLN A 102 5.01 13.02 -22.93
N LEU A 103 4.98 13.69 -24.10
CA LEU A 103 4.42 15.03 -24.23
C LEU A 103 2.90 15.04 -24.09
N LYS A 104 2.22 14.04 -24.68
CA LYS A 104 0.76 13.84 -24.52
C LYS A 104 0.38 13.62 -23.06
N ALA A 105 1.19 12.87 -22.27
CA ALA A 105 0.98 12.66 -20.84
C ALA A 105 1.04 13.98 -20.06
N ARG A 106 2.06 14.81 -20.32
CA ARG A 106 2.17 16.14 -19.72
C ARG A 106 0.95 17.00 -20.06
N ALA A 107 0.60 17.09 -21.34
CA ALA A 107 -0.53 17.91 -21.80
C ALA A 107 -1.87 17.44 -21.20
N ALA A 108 -2.09 16.13 -21.03
CA ALA A 108 -3.27 15.60 -20.39
C ALA A 108 -3.38 16.01 -18.92
N ILE A 109 -2.29 15.89 -18.17
CA ILE A 109 -2.24 16.30 -16.75
C ILE A 109 -2.49 17.82 -16.62
N GLU A 110 -1.80 18.63 -17.42
CA GLU A 110 -1.91 20.08 -17.39
C GLU A 110 -3.31 20.56 -17.81
N SER A 111 -3.99 19.85 -18.72
CA SER A 111 -5.36 20.18 -19.14
C SER A 111 -6.41 19.98 -18.04
N VAL A 112 -6.18 19.03 -17.13
CA VAL A 112 -7.10 18.68 -16.03
C VAL A 112 -6.70 19.40 -14.74
N LEU A 113 -5.42 19.33 -14.35
CA LEU A 113 -4.89 19.96 -13.14
C LEU A 113 -4.34 21.36 -13.45
N ARG A 114 -5.22 22.33 -13.55
CA ARG A 114 -4.87 23.72 -13.96
C ARG A 114 -4.25 24.53 -12.82
N ASN A 115 -4.61 24.24 -11.57
CA ASN A 115 -4.07 24.96 -10.40
C ASN A 115 -2.65 24.44 -10.08
N PRO A 116 -1.59 25.26 -10.15
CA PRO A 116 -0.23 24.85 -9.81
C PRO A 116 -0.04 24.54 -8.33
N ASP A 117 -0.83 25.14 -7.45
CA ASP A 117 -0.79 24.94 -5.99
C ASP A 117 -1.76 23.85 -5.51
N GLY A 118 -2.52 23.27 -6.43
CA GLY A 118 -3.41 22.14 -6.19
C GLY A 118 -2.67 20.79 -6.10
N PRO A 119 -3.42 19.69 -6.10
CA PRO A 119 -2.83 18.35 -6.09
C PRO A 119 -1.95 18.11 -7.31
N ALA A 120 -0.92 17.31 -7.12
CA ALA A 120 -0.05 16.82 -8.19
C ALA A 120 -0.60 15.52 -8.79
N ALA A 121 -0.05 15.12 -9.93
CA ALA A 121 -0.29 13.80 -10.50
C ALA A 121 1.02 13.10 -10.85
N ALA A 122 0.97 11.77 -10.84
CA ALA A 122 1.93 10.90 -11.50
C ALA A 122 1.22 10.04 -12.55
N LEU A 123 1.89 9.80 -13.67
CA LEU A 123 1.37 8.95 -14.74
C LEU A 123 2.48 8.04 -15.27
N VAL A 124 2.14 6.76 -15.46
CA VAL A 124 3.01 5.79 -16.14
C VAL A 124 2.18 5.09 -17.20
N ALA A 125 2.73 5.03 -18.43
CA ALA A 125 2.15 4.28 -19.54
C ALA A 125 3.10 3.15 -19.96
N ILE A 126 2.55 1.92 -20.08
CA ILE A 126 3.30 0.70 -20.43
C ILE A 126 2.60 0.00 -21.60
N ASP A 127 3.38 -0.41 -22.60
CA ASP A 127 2.91 -1.36 -23.61
C ASP A 127 2.89 -2.76 -22.97
N PRO A 128 1.71 -3.40 -22.82
CA PRO A 128 1.61 -4.68 -22.11
C PRO A 128 2.32 -5.83 -22.85
N ARG A 129 2.44 -5.76 -24.17
CA ARG A 129 2.95 -6.82 -25.04
C ARG A 129 4.45 -7.05 -24.86
N ASP A 130 5.21 -5.98 -24.58
CA ASP A 130 6.66 -6.03 -24.42
C ASP A 130 7.16 -5.46 -23.07
N GLY A 131 6.28 -4.99 -22.21
CA GLY A 131 6.58 -4.43 -20.89
C GLY A 131 7.28 -3.06 -20.94
N ALA A 132 7.36 -2.42 -22.10
CA ALA A 132 8.08 -1.17 -22.30
C ALA A 132 7.35 0.02 -21.69
N VAL A 133 8.05 0.76 -20.83
CA VAL A 133 7.56 2.05 -20.33
C VAL A 133 7.64 3.08 -21.44
N LYS A 134 6.51 3.51 -21.98
CA LYS A 134 6.38 4.47 -23.07
C LYS A 134 6.28 5.92 -22.59
N ALA A 135 5.73 6.16 -21.39
CA ALA A 135 5.72 7.48 -20.77
C ALA A 135 5.82 7.36 -19.23
N MET A 136 6.51 8.34 -18.63
CA MET A 136 6.62 8.46 -17.17
C MET A 136 6.60 9.93 -16.77
N PHE A 137 5.51 10.38 -16.17
CA PHE A 137 5.37 11.72 -15.61
C PHE A 137 5.50 11.65 -14.09
N GLY A 138 6.64 12.08 -13.55
CA GLY A 138 6.98 12.03 -12.13
C GLY A 138 6.85 13.34 -11.38
N GLY A 139 6.33 14.40 -12.03
CA GLY A 139 6.16 15.72 -11.42
C GLY A 139 6.20 16.85 -12.45
N ARG A 140 5.70 18.03 -12.06
CA ARG A 140 5.58 19.19 -12.95
C ARG A 140 6.91 19.90 -13.23
N ASN A 141 7.79 19.97 -12.21
CA ASN A 141 9.01 20.76 -12.28
C ASN A 141 10.20 20.01 -11.64
N PHE A 142 11.02 19.41 -12.49
CA PHE A 142 12.22 18.66 -12.09
C PHE A 142 13.28 19.53 -11.41
N ARG A 143 13.37 20.82 -11.75
CA ARG A 143 14.31 21.74 -11.10
C ARG A 143 13.92 22.03 -9.66
N ARG A 144 12.60 22.10 -9.39
CA ARG A 144 12.08 22.35 -8.03
C ARG A 144 12.12 21.08 -7.17
N SER A 145 11.81 19.92 -7.75
CA SER A 145 11.88 18.64 -7.07
C SER A 145 12.29 17.54 -8.03
N GLN A 146 13.39 16.85 -7.72
CA GLN A 146 13.87 15.70 -8.48
C GLN A 146 13.23 14.38 -8.01
N PHE A 147 12.43 14.43 -6.94
CA PHE A 147 11.70 13.27 -6.42
C PHE A 147 10.67 12.80 -7.44
N ASN A 148 10.86 11.58 -7.94
CA ASN A 148 10.00 11.00 -8.97
C ASN A 148 8.74 10.40 -8.37
N LEU A 149 7.61 11.13 -8.40
CA LEU A 149 6.33 10.67 -7.88
C LEU A 149 5.85 9.37 -8.53
N ALA A 150 6.22 9.12 -9.79
CA ALA A 150 5.78 7.92 -10.50
C ALA A 150 6.50 6.64 -10.04
N ALA A 151 7.76 6.74 -9.61
CA ALA A 151 8.59 5.58 -9.29
C ALA A 151 9.06 5.51 -7.83
N GLN A 152 9.24 6.66 -7.16
CA GLN A 152 9.78 6.73 -5.79
C GLN A 152 8.71 6.95 -4.73
N ALA A 153 7.63 7.68 -5.03
CA ALA A 153 6.52 7.84 -4.08
C ALA A 153 5.86 6.49 -3.80
N ARG A 154 5.50 6.29 -2.54
CA ARG A 154 4.75 5.12 -2.07
C ARG A 154 3.42 5.62 -1.50
N ARG A 155 2.33 5.27 -2.18
CA ARG A 155 0.97 5.73 -1.88
C ARG A 155 0.01 4.55 -1.83
N GLN A 156 -0.99 4.63 -0.98
CA GLN A 156 -1.99 3.57 -0.86
C GLN A 156 -2.88 3.55 -2.12
N PRO A 157 -2.98 2.42 -2.85
CA PRO A 157 -3.80 2.33 -4.05
C PRO A 157 -5.30 2.25 -3.75
N GLY A 158 -5.68 1.96 -2.50
CA GLY A 158 -7.07 1.72 -2.14
C GLY A 158 -7.71 0.66 -3.04
N SER A 159 -8.94 0.87 -3.42
CA SER A 159 -9.70 -0.09 -4.25
C SER A 159 -9.09 -0.41 -5.62
N ALA A 160 -8.09 0.34 -6.11
CA ALA A 160 -7.35 -0.06 -7.31
C ALA A 160 -6.52 -1.35 -7.10
N PHE A 161 -6.38 -1.81 -5.86
CA PHE A 161 -5.72 -3.08 -5.53
C PHE A 161 -6.66 -4.30 -5.62
N LYS A 162 -7.98 -4.12 -5.64
CA LYS A 162 -8.96 -5.21 -5.67
C LYS A 162 -8.83 -6.18 -6.86
N PRO A 163 -8.45 -5.78 -8.07
CA PRO A 163 -8.17 -6.73 -9.14
C PRO A 163 -7.08 -7.74 -8.81
N ILE A 164 -6.07 -7.34 -8.00
CA ILE A 164 -5.02 -8.26 -7.54
C ILE A 164 -5.59 -9.28 -6.54
N VAL A 165 -6.53 -8.85 -5.69
CA VAL A 165 -7.23 -9.77 -4.76
C VAL A 165 -8.09 -10.77 -5.53
N LEU A 166 -8.81 -10.32 -6.54
CA LEU A 166 -9.62 -11.20 -7.40
C LEU A 166 -8.74 -12.16 -8.20
N ALA A 167 -7.62 -11.68 -8.78
CA ALA A 167 -6.63 -12.53 -9.43
C ALA A 167 -6.05 -13.59 -8.48
N THR A 168 -5.87 -13.24 -7.18
CA THR A 168 -5.43 -14.21 -6.17
C THR A 168 -6.48 -15.30 -5.97
N ALA A 169 -7.76 -14.92 -5.86
CA ALA A 169 -8.86 -15.87 -5.73
C ALA A 169 -8.94 -16.82 -6.93
N MET A 170 -8.83 -16.25 -8.14
CA MET A 170 -8.84 -17.03 -9.38
C MET A 170 -7.65 -17.99 -9.47
N ASN A 171 -6.45 -17.59 -9.03
CA ASN A 171 -5.28 -18.48 -8.92
C ASN A 171 -5.45 -19.62 -7.89
N GLU A 172 -6.40 -19.48 -6.97
CA GLU A 172 -6.79 -20.51 -6.00
C GLU A 172 -8.05 -21.28 -6.46
N GLY A 173 -8.42 -21.16 -7.73
CA GLY A 173 -9.55 -21.83 -8.33
C GLY A 173 -10.91 -21.21 -8.04
N ILE A 174 -10.98 -20.12 -7.28
CA ILE A 174 -12.24 -19.47 -6.91
C ILE A 174 -12.79 -18.65 -8.07
N SER A 175 -13.98 -19.03 -8.53
CA SER A 175 -14.68 -18.34 -9.63
C SER A 175 -15.27 -16.99 -9.17
N PRO A 176 -15.22 -15.94 -10.03
CA PRO A 176 -15.83 -14.64 -9.76
C PRO A 176 -17.36 -14.65 -9.59
N VAL A 177 -18.03 -15.76 -9.93
CA VAL A 177 -19.48 -15.95 -9.66
C VAL A 177 -19.75 -16.30 -8.20
N THR A 178 -18.73 -16.59 -7.38
CA THR A 178 -18.88 -16.76 -5.93
C THR A 178 -19.63 -15.59 -5.34
N GLU A 179 -20.69 -15.88 -4.58
CA GLU A 179 -21.51 -14.87 -3.93
C GLU A 179 -21.16 -14.74 -2.45
N LEU A 180 -20.96 -13.52 -2.01
CA LEU A 180 -20.79 -13.15 -0.60
C LEU A 180 -21.80 -12.10 -0.21
N GLU A 181 -22.06 -11.94 1.08
CA GLU A 181 -23.04 -10.99 1.57
C GLU A 181 -22.41 -9.61 1.80
N SER A 182 -22.82 -8.62 1.01
CA SER A 182 -22.47 -7.22 1.25
C SER A 182 -23.23 -6.68 2.46
N LYS A 183 -22.52 -6.52 3.57
CA LYS A 183 -22.97 -5.97 4.85
C LYS A 183 -21.78 -5.53 5.69
N PRO A 184 -21.94 -4.74 6.77
CA PRO A 184 -20.85 -4.50 7.71
C PRO A 184 -20.26 -5.81 8.22
N VAL A 185 -18.93 -5.97 8.13
CA VAL A 185 -18.26 -7.19 8.55
C VAL A 185 -17.22 -6.94 9.63
N SER A 186 -17.00 -7.95 10.45
CA SER A 186 -15.95 -7.98 11.47
C SER A 186 -15.10 -9.22 11.26
N ILE A 187 -13.83 -9.02 10.94
CA ILE A 187 -12.87 -10.08 10.60
C ILE A 187 -11.84 -10.18 11.72
N ASP A 188 -11.56 -11.38 12.17
CA ASP A 188 -10.47 -11.62 13.11
C ASP A 188 -9.12 -11.51 12.38
N ALA A 189 -8.42 -10.42 12.62
CA ALA A 189 -7.11 -10.17 12.03
C ALA A 189 -5.95 -10.72 12.89
N GLY A 190 -6.28 -11.53 13.90
CA GLY A 190 -5.28 -12.19 14.72
C GLY A 190 -4.93 -11.43 16.00
N ASP A 191 -4.64 -10.16 15.94
CA ASP A 191 -4.33 -9.30 17.09
C ASP A 191 -5.48 -8.31 17.44
N ARG A 192 -6.47 -8.22 16.56
CA ARG A 192 -7.64 -7.32 16.68
C ARG A 192 -8.77 -7.75 15.76
N ILE A 193 -9.97 -7.30 16.09
CA ILE A 193 -11.12 -7.36 15.18
C ILE A 193 -11.01 -6.21 14.17
N TRP A 194 -10.95 -6.56 12.89
CA TRP A 194 -11.00 -5.60 11.81
C TRP A 194 -12.45 -5.39 11.35
N LYS A 195 -12.98 -4.20 11.63
CA LYS A 195 -14.33 -3.81 11.21
C LYS A 195 -14.27 -3.11 9.86
N VAL A 196 -15.09 -3.55 8.93
CA VAL A 196 -15.14 -3.02 7.55
C VAL A 196 -16.55 -2.61 7.20
N THR A 197 -16.67 -1.44 6.60
CA THR A 197 -17.91 -0.90 6.03
C THR A 197 -17.64 -0.44 4.60
N ASN A 198 -18.69 -0.35 3.79
CA ASN A 198 -18.61 0.30 2.50
C ASN A 198 -18.46 1.82 2.68
N TYR A 199 -17.85 2.45 1.68
CA TYR A 199 -17.51 3.86 1.72
C TYR A 199 -18.74 4.78 1.90
N ASP A 200 -19.82 4.49 1.18
CA ASP A 200 -21.09 5.22 1.18
C ASP A 200 -22.13 4.62 2.17
N HIS A 201 -21.71 3.63 2.95
CA HIS A 201 -22.59 2.85 3.84
C HIS A 201 -23.78 2.17 3.14
N THR A 202 -23.71 1.99 1.83
CA THR A 202 -24.69 1.21 1.07
C THR A 202 -24.24 -0.24 0.93
N TYR A 203 -25.18 -1.17 0.89
CA TYR A 203 -24.91 -2.60 0.83
C TYR A 203 -25.83 -3.26 -0.17
N LEU A 204 -25.29 -4.24 -0.92
CA LEU A 204 -25.98 -4.90 -2.04
C LEU A 204 -26.67 -6.22 -1.62
N GLY A 205 -26.54 -6.64 -0.35
CA GLY A 205 -26.96 -7.98 0.07
C GLY A 205 -26.07 -9.06 -0.57
N ARG A 206 -26.69 -10.17 -0.99
CA ARG A 206 -25.96 -11.25 -1.64
C ARG A 206 -25.53 -10.86 -3.04
N VAL A 207 -24.22 -10.89 -3.33
CA VAL A 207 -23.65 -10.34 -4.56
C VAL A 207 -22.40 -11.11 -4.97
N SER A 208 -22.22 -11.32 -6.30
CA SER A 208 -21.03 -11.99 -6.84
C SER A 208 -19.77 -11.12 -6.68
N LEU A 209 -18.60 -11.77 -6.68
CA LEU A 209 -17.30 -11.05 -6.63
C LEU A 209 -17.13 -10.12 -7.83
N SER A 210 -17.60 -10.53 -9.04
CA SER A 210 -17.59 -9.69 -10.24
C SER A 210 -18.46 -8.44 -10.06
N ARG A 211 -19.66 -8.55 -9.53
CA ARG A 211 -20.50 -7.38 -9.29
C ARG A 211 -19.95 -6.49 -8.18
N ALA A 212 -19.38 -7.09 -7.14
CA ALA A 212 -18.76 -6.37 -6.02
C ALA A 212 -17.55 -5.54 -6.43
N ILE A 213 -16.73 -5.97 -7.41
CA ILE A 213 -15.61 -5.14 -7.90
C ILE A 213 -16.10 -3.96 -8.74
N VAL A 214 -17.17 -4.13 -9.49
CA VAL A 214 -17.80 -3.07 -10.30
C VAL A 214 -18.33 -1.94 -9.42
N SER A 215 -19.00 -2.26 -8.30
CA SER A 215 -19.46 -1.30 -7.30
C SER A 215 -18.37 -0.88 -6.31
N SER A 216 -17.21 -1.55 -6.36
CA SER A 216 -16.09 -1.34 -5.43
C SER A 216 -16.41 -1.66 -3.97
N ASP A 217 -17.23 -2.69 -3.70
CA ASP A 217 -17.67 -3.12 -2.37
C ASP A 217 -16.47 -3.51 -1.48
N ASN A 218 -16.35 -2.87 -0.31
CA ASN A 218 -15.27 -3.15 0.63
C ASN A 218 -15.58 -4.38 1.48
N SER A 219 -16.84 -4.56 1.87
CA SER A 219 -17.23 -5.63 2.79
C SER A 219 -17.06 -7.01 2.15
N VAL A 220 -17.39 -7.14 0.87
CA VAL A 220 -17.18 -8.36 0.08
C VAL A 220 -15.70 -8.65 -0.11
N TYR A 221 -14.89 -7.64 -0.46
CA TYR A 221 -13.45 -7.82 -0.67
C TYR A 221 -12.67 -8.05 0.64
N ALA A 222 -13.17 -7.58 1.79
CA ALA A 222 -12.65 -7.96 3.09
C ALA A 222 -12.91 -9.45 3.40
N GLN A 223 -14.12 -9.95 3.10
CA GLN A 223 -14.44 -11.38 3.24
C GLN A 223 -13.61 -12.24 2.27
N LEU A 224 -13.43 -11.79 1.02
CA LEU A 224 -12.56 -12.47 0.06
C LEU A 224 -11.11 -12.52 0.54
N THR A 225 -10.63 -11.43 1.18
CA THR A 225 -9.30 -11.41 1.78
C THR A 225 -9.15 -12.44 2.91
N ASP A 226 -10.19 -12.65 3.69
CA ASP A 226 -10.22 -13.69 4.73
C ASP A 226 -10.20 -15.11 4.11
N ILE A 227 -10.85 -15.28 2.96
CA ILE A 227 -10.89 -16.56 2.24
C ILE A 227 -9.51 -16.90 1.68
N VAL A 228 -8.90 -16.03 0.86
CA VAL A 228 -7.62 -16.31 0.18
C VAL A 228 -6.40 -16.08 1.08
N GLY A 229 -6.54 -15.27 2.10
CA GLY A 229 -5.47 -14.92 3.03
C GLY A 229 -4.52 -13.82 2.53
N PRO A 230 -4.08 -12.92 3.45
CA PRO A 230 -3.24 -11.78 3.09
C PRO A 230 -1.88 -12.16 2.48
N LYS A 231 -1.31 -13.31 2.87
CA LYS A 231 -0.01 -13.78 2.34
C LYS A 231 -0.10 -14.16 0.86
N ALA A 232 -1.17 -14.81 0.45
CA ALA A 232 -1.42 -15.16 -0.95
C ALA A 232 -1.57 -13.90 -1.81
N ILE A 233 -2.31 -12.90 -1.32
CA ILE A 233 -2.48 -11.61 -2.00
C ILE A 233 -1.13 -10.91 -2.22
N VAL A 234 -0.27 -10.86 -1.20
CA VAL A 234 1.08 -10.28 -1.33
C VAL A 234 1.92 -11.05 -2.35
N LYS A 235 1.86 -12.38 -2.33
CA LYS A 235 2.57 -13.24 -3.31
C LYS A 235 2.10 -12.94 -4.73
N THR A 236 0.79 -12.90 -4.98
CA THR A 236 0.22 -12.57 -6.29
C THR A 236 0.60 -11.15 -6.73
N ALA A 237 0.55 -10.16 -5.85
CA ALA A 237 0.97 -8.79 -6.14
C ALA A 237 2.43 -8.73 -6.63
N HIS A 238 3.34 -9.41 -5.97
CA HIS A 238 4.74 -9.50 -6.40
C HIS A 238 4.90 -10.28 -7.71
N SER A 239 4.14 -11.35 -7.92
CA SER A 239 4.14 -12.11 -9.18
C SER A 239 3.69 -11.24 -10.35
N LEU A 240 2.66 -10.41 -10.17
CA LEU A 240 2.17 -9.45 -11.17
C LEU A 240 3.13 -8.28 -11.43
N GLY A 241 4.18 -8.09 -10.63
CA GLY A 241 5.25 -7.12 -10.88
C GLY A 241 5.34 -5.95 -9.89
N ILE A 242 4.58 -5.94 -8.80
CA ILE A 242 4.75 -4.96 -7.71
C ILE A 242 6.06 -5.25 -6.97
N ARG A 243 6.90 -4.22 -6.84
CA ARG A 243 8.20 -4.31 -6.16
C ARG A 243 8.21 -3.63 -4.80
N SER A 244 7.26 -2.76 -4.53
CA SER A 244 7.10 -2.15 -3.20
C SER A 244 6.92 -3.23 -2.15
N HIS A 245 7.54 -3.02 -0.97
CA HIS A 245 7.34 -3.92 0.17
C HIS A 245 5.89 -3.89 0.62
N LEU A 246 5.28 -5.07 0.73
CA LEU A 246 3.90 -5.24 1.18
C LEU A 246 3.87 -6.12 2.44
N SER A 247 3.23 -5.64 3.48
CA SER A 247 3.00 -6.43 4.71
C SER A 247 1.68 -7.19 4.59
N PRO A 248 1.64 -8.49 4.97
CA PRO A 248 0.45 -9.32 4.82
C PRO A 248 -0.57 -9.09 5.95
N TYR A 249 -1.02 -7.84 6.11
CA TYR A 249 -2.14 -7.49 6.97
C TYR A 249 -3.46 -7.66 6.22
N PHE A 250 -4.55 -7.97 6.91
CA PHE A 250 -5.88 -8.13 6.29
C PHE A 250 -6.33 -6.90 5.49
N SER A 251 -5.97 -5.70 5.93
CA SER A 251 -6.27 -4.46 5.21
C SER A 251 -5.63 -4.37 3.82
N ILE A 252 -4.66 -5.28 3.47
CA ILE A 252 -4.07 -5.34 2.12
C ILE A 252 -5.13 -5.58 1.05
N GLY A 253 -6.18 -6.35 1.37
CA GLY A 253 -7.28 -6.61 0.44
C GLY A 253 -8.07 -5.37 0.02
N LEU A 254 -7.96 -4.29 0.78
CA LEU A 254 -8.53 -2.97 0.44
C LEU A 254 -7.46 -1.97 -0.03
N GLY A 255 -6.23 -2.43 -0.27
CA GLY A 255 -5.15 -1.61 -0.81
C GLY A 255 -4.47 -0.68 0.21
N SER A 256 -4.33 -1.12 1.46
CA SER A 256 -3.59 -0.37 2.49
C SER A 256 -2.07 -0.39 2.30
N GLY A 257 -1.53 -1.33 1.52
CA GLY A 257 -0.12 -1.42 1.21
C GLY A 257 0.32 -0.32 0.24
N ALA A 258 1.29 0.50 0.62
CA ALA A 258 1.74 1.60 -0.21
C ALA A 258 2.62 1.13 -1.39
N VAL A 259 2.28 1.55 -2.60
CA VAL A 259 2.93 1.18 -3.87
C VAL A 259 3.25 2.42 -4.71
N SER A 260 4.09 2.27 -5.74
CA SER A 260 4.33 3.33 -6.72
C SER A 260 3.34 3.26 -7.90
N THR A 261 3.21 4.37 -8.62
CA THR A 261 2.43 4.41 -9.87
C THR A 261 2.98 3.41 -10.90
N LEU A 262 4.30 3.26 -10.94
CA LEU A 262 4.98 2.28 -11.78
C LEU A 262 4.64 0.83 -11.40
N ASP A 263 4.55 0.52 -10.10
CA ASP A 263 4.16 -0.82 -9.64
C ASP A 263 2.74 -1.17 -10.09
N MET A 264 1.79 -0.23 -9.95
CA MET A 264 0.41 -0.44 -10.38
C MET A 264 0.31 -0.59 -11.90
N ALA A 265 1.04 0.24 -12.67
CA ALA A 265 1.09 0.10 -14.12
C ALA A 265 1.64 -1.28 -14.55
N ARG A 266 2.69 -1.79 -13.90
CA ARG A 266 3.24 -3.13 -14.18
C ARG A 266 2.28 -4.26 -13.85
N ALA A 267 1.61 -4.19 -12.71
CA ALA A 267 0.66 -5.23 -12.30
C ALA A 267 -0.51 -5.31 -13.29
N TYR A 268 -1.04 -4.16 -13.70
CA TYR A 268 -2.12 -4.14 -14.68
C TYR A 268 -1.64 -4.48 -16.10
N ALA A 269 -0.38 -4.18 -16.46
CA ALA A 269 0.19 -4.63 -17.73
C ALA A 269 0.30 -6.16 -17.81
N THR A 270 0.52 -6.82 -16.68
CA THR A 270 0.50 -8.28 -16.61
C THR A 270 -0.92 -8.84 -16.84
N ILE A 271 -1.94 -8.21 -16.25
CA ILE A 271 -3.35 -8.60 -16.48
C ILE A 271 -3.73 -8.36 -17.95
N ALA A 272 -3.42 -7.16 -18.48
CA ALA A 272 -3.72 -6.76 -19.86
C ALA A 272 -2.98 -7.58 -20.94
N ASN A 273 -1.97 -8.34 -20.56
CA ASN A 273 -1.17 -9.22 -21.42
C ASN A 273 -1.43 -10.69 -21.07
N ASP A 274 -2.68 -11.05 -20.89
CA ASP A 274 -3.16 -12.42 -20.66
C ASP A 274 -2.43 -13.14 -19.51
N GLY A 275 -2.15 -12.38 -18.45
CA GLY A 275 -1.44 -12.92 -17.29
C GLY A 275 0.07 -13.09 -17.47
N ARG A 276 0.63 -12.63 -18.59
CA ARG A 276 2.08 -12.69 -18.89
C ARG A 276 2.80 -11.43 -18.40
N ARG A 277 3.57 -11.54 -17.33
CA ARG A 277 4.47 -10.46 -16.90
C ARG A 277 5.68 -10.40 -17.82
N VAL A 278 5.98 -9.22 -18.35
CA VAL A 278 7.14 -8.99 -19.21
C VAL A 278 8.18 -8.15 -18.48
N ASP A 279 9.31 -8.77 -18.19
CA ASP A 279 10.52 -8.11 -17.69
C ASP A 279 11.55 -7.97 -18.85
N GLY A 280 12.68 -7.30 -18.59
CA GLY A 280 13.78 -7.26 -19.54
C GLY A 280 14.83 -8.33 -19.23
N ALA A 281 15.44 -8.91 -20.26
CA ALA A 281 16.47 -9.94 -20.10
C ALA A 281 17.76 -9.45 -19.40
N VAL A 282 18.04 -8.14 -19.40
CA VAL A 282 19.22 -7.53 -18.76
C VAL A 282 18.90 -6.98 -17.37
N PHE A 283 17.71 -6.43 -17.18
CA PHE A 283 17.26 -5.82 -15.93
C PHE A 283 16.10 -6.63 -15.34
N GLU A 284 16.43 -7.78 -14.76
CA GLU A 284 15.44 -8.73 -14.23
C GLU A 284 14.56 -8.11 -13.13
N ASN A 285 13.28 -8.47 -13.14
CA ASN A 285 12.26 -7.99 -12.20
C ASN A 285 12.22 -6.46 -12.07
N ARG A 286 12.45 -5.74 -13.18
CA ARG A 286 12.33 -4.28 -13.25
C ARG A 286 11.43 -3.88 -14.41
N ALA A 287 10.89 -2.65 -14.33
CA ALA A 287 10.20 -2.07 -15.47
C ALA A 287 11.16 -1.96 -16.66
N ARG A 288 10.69 -2.33 -17.83
CA ARG A 288 11.52 -2.28 -19.04
C ARG A 288 11.58 -0.84 -19.57
N VAL A 289 12.65 -0.11 -19.20
CA VAL A 289 12.90 1.29 -19.57
C VAL A 289 14.07 1.44 -20.54
N VAL A 290 14.85 0.39 -20.72
CA VAL A 290 16.01 0.31 -21.62
C VAL A 290 15.78 -0.77 -22.66
N GLU A 291 16.02 -0.49 -23.93
CA GLU A 291 16.02 -1.46 -25.02
C GLU A 291 17.39 -2.10 -25.21
N LYS A 292 18.44 -1.27 -25.28
CA LYS A 292 19.82 -1.74 -25.44
C LYS A 292 20.83 -0.78 -24.86
N VAL A 293 21.99 -1.33 -24.49
CA VAL A 293 23.17 -0.58 -24.04
C VAL A 293 24.36 -0.96 -24.93
N GLU A 294 24.86 -0.01 -25.66
CA GLU A 294 26.05 -0.13 -26.52
C GLU A 294 27.25 0.51 -25.82
N ARG A 295 28.40 -0.12 -25.86
CA ARG A 295 29.63 0.38 -25.23
C ARG A 295 30.49 1.08 -26.25
N PHE A 296 30.92 2.30 -25.93
CA PHE A 296 31.83 3.05 -26.81
C PHE A 296 33.15 2.26 -27.07
N ARG A 297 33.57 2.21 -28.29
CA ARG A 297 34.76 1.46 -28.76
C ARG A 297 34.75 -0.03 -28.41
N SER A 298 33.58 -0.64 -28.33
CA SER A 298 33.40 -2.07 -28.10
C SER A 298 32.30 -2.60 -29.00
N SER A 299 32.40 -3.83 -29.45
CA SER A 299 31.32 -4.53 -30.17
C SER A 299 30.28 -5.12 -29.25
N LYS A 300 30.45 -4.98 -27.92
CA LYS A 300 29.50 -5.52 -26.95
C LYS A 300 28.24 -4.66 -26.88
N VAL A 301 27.11 -5.29 -27.17
CA VAL A 301 25.76 -4.72 -27.06
C VAL A 301 24.98 -5.59 -26.11
N ASP A 302 24.47 -5.00 -25.05
CA ASP A 302 23.52 -5.67 -24.12
C ASP A 302 22.09 -5.32 -24.59
N VAL A 303 21.42 -6.28 -25.24
CA VAL A 303 20.03 -6.14 -25.70
C VAL A 303 19.08 -6.59 -24.59
N ASN A 304 18.24 -5.70 -24.14
CA ASN A 304 17.25 -5.96 -23.08
C ASN A 304 15.92 -6.43 -23.68
N SER A 305 15.97 -7.59 -24.34
CA SER A 305 14.81 -8.19 -24.98
C SER A 305 13.66 -8.44 -23.98
N PRO A 306 12.40 -8.36 -24.42
CA PRO A 306 11.26 -8.77 -23.60
C PRO A 306 11.39 -10.21 -23.16
N LEU A 307 11.14 -10.49 -21.89
CA LEU A 307 11.17 -11.83 -21.30
C LEU A 307 9.81 -12.09 -20.62
N PRO A 308 8.82 -12.65 -21.36
CA PRO A 308 7.51 -12.95 -20.82
C PRO A 308 7.54 -14.15 -19.86
N ARG A 309 6.74 -14.08 -18.81
CA ARG A 309 6.53 -15.14 -17.83
C ARG A 309 5.05 -15.22 -17.47
N GLN A 310 4.40 -16.37 -17.69
CA GLN A 310 3.04 -16.61 -17.24
C GLN A 310 2.99 -16.63 -15.71
N VAL A 311 2.14 -15.81 -15.10
CA VAL A 311 1.99 -15.66 -13.64
C VAL A 311 0.52 -15.66 -13.19
N LEU A 312 -0.40 -15.52 -14.13
CA LEU A 312 -1.84 -15.69 -14.00
C LEU A 312 -2.28 -16.51 -15.20
N ASP A 313 -3.22 -17.41 -15.04
CA ASP A 313 -3.79 -18.16 -16.17
C ASP A 313 -4.38 -17.21 -17.22
N GLU A 314 -4.25 -17.56 -18.51
CA GLU A 314 -4.67 -16.73 -19.64
C GLU A 314 -6.18 -16.46 -19.58
N GLY A 315 -7.00 -17.51 -19.43
CA GLY A 315 -8.46 -17.37 -19.35
C GLY A 315 -8.92 -16.60 -18.10
N HIS A 316 -8.16 -16.72 -16.98
CA HIS A 316 -8.43 -15.91 -15.79
C HIS A 316 -8.11 -14.43 -16.02
N ALA A 317 -7.05 -14.11 -16.76
CA ALA A 317 -6.71 -12.73 -17.08
C ALA A 317 -7.73 -12.08 -18.02
N GLU A 318 -8.20 -12.82 -19.03
CA GLU A 318 -9.26 -12.41 -19.95
C GLU A 318 -10.59 -12.17 -19.20
N LEU A 319 -10.99 -13.12 -18.32
CA LEU A 319 -12.20 -12.97 -17.51
C LEU A 319 -12.10 -11.79 -16.55
N LEU A 320 -10.94 -11.56 -15.94
CA LEU A 320 -10.69 -10.38 -15.09
C LEU A 320 -10.79 -9.10 -15.91
N THR A 321 -10.29 -9.09 -17.14
CA THR A 321 -10.37 -7.96 -18.06
C THR A 321 -11.83 -7.63 -18.42
N ASP A 322 -12.64 -8.62 -18.77
CA ASP A 322 -14.09 -8.47 -19.05
C ASP A 322 -14.82 -7.85 -17.83
N ILE A 323 -14.55 -8.35 -16.64
CA ILE A 323 -15.11 -7.78 -15.39
C ILE A 323 -14.66 -6.32 -15.19
N LEU A 324 -13.42 -5.97 -15.53
CA LEU A 324 -12.89 -4.62 -15.39
C LEU A 324 -13.39 -3.66 -16.48
N GLU A 325 -13.85 -4.16 -17.64
CA GLU A 325 -14.59 -3.36 -18.63
C GLU A 325 -15.91 -2.85 -18.03
N ASP A 326 -16.62 -3.68 -17.25
CA ASP A 326 -17.84 -3.29 -16.56
C ASP A 326 -17.63 -2.17 -15.53
N VAL A 327 -16.46 -2.10 -14.88
CA VAL A 327 -16.12 -0.99 -13.99
C VAL A 327 -16.11 0.35 -14.74
N VAL A 328 -15.66 0.35 -16.00
CA VAL A 328 -15.64 1.54 -16.86
C VAL A 328 -16.99 1.78 -17.52
N ARG A 329 -17.68 0.71 -17.95
CA ARG A 329 -18.96 0.80 -18.64
C ARG A 329 -20.11 1.23 -17.73
N VAL A 330 -20.26 0.60 -16.58
CA VAL A 330 -21.41 0.80 -15.66
C VAL A 330 -21.01 1.10 -14.20
N GLY A 331 -19.74 0.92 -13.84
CA GLY A 331 -19.23 1.04 -12.47
C GLY A 331 -18.67 2.41 -12.13
N THR A 332 -17.70 2.41 -11.21
CA THR A 332 -17.06 3.63 -10.65
C THR A 332 -16.14 4.35 -11.62
N GLY A 333 -15.75 3.71 -12.74
CA GLY A 333 -14.80 4.22 -13.73
C GLY A 333 -15.42 4.94 -14.95
N LYS A 334 -16.72 5.20 -14.97
CA LYS A 334 -17.46 5.73 -16.14
C LYS A 334 -16.84 6.96 -16.81
N ARG A 335 -16.17 7.83 -16.06
CA ARG A 335 -15.51 9.03 -16.61
C ARG A 335 -14.30 8.72 -17.49
N ALA A 336 -13.75 7.52 -17.42
CA ALA A 336 -12.68 7.06 -18.29
C ALA A 336 -13.18 6.53 -19.64
N ALA A 337 -14.48 6.28 -19.79
CA ALA A 337 -15.04 5.74 -21.02
C ALA A 337 -14.80 6.65 -22.24
N ILE A 338 -14.37 6.03 -23.35
CA ILE A 338 -14.15 6.66 -24.65
C ILE A 338 -15.03 5.92 -25.66
N SER A 339 -15.83 6.67 -26.41
CA SER A 339 -16.72 6.06 -27.42
C SER A 339 -15.93 5.27 -28.46
N GLY A 340 -16.39 4.06 -28.77
CA GLY A 340 -15.79 3.19 -29.79
C GLY A 340 -14.50 2.47 -29.33
N ARG A 341 -14.12 2.53 -28.03
CA ARG A 341 -12.95 1.80 -27.49
C ARG A 341 -13.36 0.87 -26.35
N GLN A 342 -12.83 -0.33 -26.34
CA GLN A 342 -12.88 -1.20 -25.16
C GLN A 342 -11.83 -0.73 -24.14
N ILE A 343 -12.26 -0.58 -22.89
CA ILE A 343 -11.44 -0.06 -21.81
C ILE A 343 -11.77 -0.84 -20.54
N ALA A 344 -10.75 -1.49 -19.99
CA ALA A 344 -10.82 -2.11 -18.68
C ALA A 344 -10.07 -1.24 -17.65
N GLY A 345 -10.52 -1.22 -16.39
CA GLY A 345 -9.82 -0.43 -15.39
C GLY A 345 -10.47 -0.43 -14.02
N LYS A 346 -9.79 0.18 -13.05
CA LYS A 346 -10.28 0.28 -11.68
C LYS A 346 -9.92 1.61 -11.04
N THR A 347 -10.88 2.18 -10.33
CA THR A 347 -10.71 3.35 -9.48
C THR A 347 -10.16 2.95 -8.11
N GLY A 348 -9.35 3.82 -7.52
CA GLY A 348 -8.91 3.73 -6.14
C GLY A 348 -9.08 5.06 -5.43
N THR A 349 -9.54 5.01 -4.19
CA THR A 349 -9.67 6.17 -3.32
C THR A 349 -9.33 5.70 -1.91
N THR A 350 -8.47 6.43 -1.21
CA THR A 350 -8.18 6.14 0.19
C THR A 350 -9.15 6.86 1.10
N ASP A 351 -9.27 6.36 2.33
CA ASP A 351 -10.00 7.05 3.38
C ASP A 351 -9.49 8.49 3.49
N ASN A 352 -10.39 9.44 3.75
CA ASN A 352 -10.10 10.88 3.79
C ASN A 352 -9.62 11.51 2.46
N TYR A 353 -9.77 10.83 1.30
CA TYR A 353 -9.41 11.39 -0.02
C TYR A 353 -7.96 11.88 -0.15
N GLY A 354 -7.03 11.26 0.58
CA GLY A 354 -5.61 11.65 0.54
C GLY A 354 -4.89 11.17 -0.72
N ASP A 355 -5.32 10.05 -1.30
CA ASP A 355 -4.83 9.48 -2.55
C ASP A 355 -6.00 9.07 -3.45
N ALA A 356 -5.94 9.43 -4.71
CA ALA A 356 -6.91 9.05 -5.72
C ALA A 356 -6.20 8.41 -6.93
N TRP A 357 -6.75 7.30 -7.43
CA TRP A 357 -6.15 6.48 -8.47
C TRP A 357 -7.14 6.10 -9.56
N PHE A 358 -6.66 6.06 -10.78
CA PHE A 358 -7.29 5.31 -11.84
C PHE A 358 -6.21 4.53 -12.59
N VAL A 359 -6.38 3.23 -12.68
CA VAL A 359 -5.52 2.37 -13.50
C VAL A 359 -6.41 1.70 -14.53
N GLY A 360 -6.14 1.97 -15.78
CA GLY A 360 -6.95 1.45 -16.88
C GLY A 360 -6.09 1.10 -18.08
N TYR A 361 -6.65 0.33 -19.00
CA TYR A 361 -5.96 -0.14 -20.17
C TYR A 361 -6.90 -0.41 -21.35
N THR A 362 -6.31 -0.38 -22.51
CA THR A 362 -6.80 -0.90 -23.79
C THR A 362 -5.95 -2.13 -24.16
N PRO A 363 -6.22 -2.85 -25.25
CA PRO A 363 -5.33 -3.92 -25.71
C PRO A 363 -3.89 -3.47 -26.03
N GLU A 364 -3.67 -2.16 -26.21
CA GLU A 364 -2.37 -1.63 -26.65
C GLU A 364 -1.58 -0.89 -25.56
N LEU A 365 -2.26 -0.31 -24.56
CA LEU A 365 -1.60 0.54 -23.58
C LEU A 365 -2.25 0.48 -22.20
N VAL A 366 -1.42 0.27 -21.19
CA VAL A 366 -1.81 0.34 -19.77
C VAL A 366 -1.35 1.66 -19.19
N VAL A 367 -2.24 2.37 -18.51
CA VAL A 367 -1.93 3.66 -17.91
C VAL A 367 -2.38 3.70 -16.46
N ALA A 368 -1.44 3.95 -15.55
CA ALA A 368 -1.73 4.23 -14.16
C ALA A 368 -1.61 5.73 -13.88
N VAL A 369 -2.64 6.29 -13.25
CA VAL A 369 -2.68 7.69 -12.82
C VAL A 369 -2.92 7.76 -11.32
N TRP A 370 -2.06 8.50 -10.62
CA TRP A 370 -2.24 8.91 -9.23
C TRP A 370 -2.43 10.42 -9.15
N VAL A 371 -3.30 10.85 -8.23
CA VAL A 371 -3.50 12.28 -7.88
C VAL A 371 -3.49 12.41 -6.36
N GLY A 372 -2.75 13.41 -5.87
CA GLY A 372 -2.63 13.69 -4.43
C GLY A 372 -1.64 14.80 -4.14
N TYR A 373 -1.44 15.13 -2.88
CA TYR A 373 -0.41 16.06 -2.45
C TYR A 373 0.92 15.32 -2.21
N PRO A 374 2.03 15.75 -2.83
CA PRO A 374 3.31 15.01 -2.76
C PRO A 374 3.89 14.94 -1.35
N ASP A 375 3.82 16.06 -0.62
CA ASP A 375 4.57 16.27 0.61
C ASP A 375 3.84 15.80 1.87
N ALA A 376 2.52 15.56 1.77
CA ALA A 376 1.70 15.12 2.90
C ALA A 376 0.48 14.33 2.43
N LEU A 377 -0.06 13.48 3.32
CA LEU A 377 -1.38 12.87 3.13
C LEU A 377 -2.45 13.91 3.49
N LYS A 378 -2.66 14.86 2.56
CA LYS A 378 -3.64 15.93 2.72
C LYS A 378 -4.94 15.53 2.03
N PRO A 379 -6.11 15.58 2.72
CA PRO A 379 -7.40 15.30 2.11
C PRO A 379 -7.72 16.27 0.97
N MET A 380 -8.21 15.73 -0.14
CA MET A 380 -8.68 16.49 -1.30
C MET A 380 -10.22 16.55 -1.27
N LEU A 381 -10.77 17.43 -0.44
CA LEU A 381 -12.22 17.45 -0.13
C LEU A 381 -13.02 18.38 -1.07
N THR A 382 -12.36 19.30 -1.76
CA THR A 382 -13.03 20.36 -2.56
C THR A 382 -12.37 20.59 -3.92
N GLU A 383 -11.31 19.87 -4.23
CA GLU A 383 -10.46 20.11 -5.40
C GLU A 383 -11.09 19.64 -6.72
N PHE A 384 -12.21 18.95 -6.67
CA PHE A 384 -13.01 18.60 -7.84
C PHE A 384 -14.30 19.42 -7.91
N ASN A 385 -14.21 20.68 -8.38
CA ASN A 385 -15.35 21.60 -8.50
C ASN A 385 -16.15 21.80 -7.19
N GLY A 386 -15.45 21.84 -6.05
CA GLY A 386 -16.07 21.94 -4.73
C GLY A 386 -16.38 20.60 -4.07
N GLU A 387 -16.20 19.49 -4.78
CA GLU A 387 -16.44 18.13 -4.31
C GLU A 387 -15.12 17.38 -4.05
N PRO A 388 -15.15 16.25 -3.32
CA PRO A 388 -13.98 15.44 -3.06
C PRO A 388 -13.39 14.79 -4.33
N VAL A 389 -12.05 14.65 -4.35
CA VAL A 389 -11.35 13.94 -5.41
C VAL A 389 -11.32 12.45 -5.13
N ALA A 390 -12.05 11.70 -5.92
CA ALA A 390 -12.04 10.24 -5.94
C ALA A 390 -11.35 9.70 -7.21
N GLY A 391 -11.05 8.41 -7.25
CA GLY A 391 -10.43 7.78 -8.43
C GLY A 391 -11.24 7.94 -9.71
N GLY A 392 -12.56 7.97 -9.61
CA GLY A 392 -13.49 8.21 -10.73
C GLY A 392 -13.61 9.68 -11.16
N THR A 393 -12.87 10.62 -10.55
CA THR A 393 -12.89 12.05 -10.89
C THR A 393 -11.61 12.46 -11.62
N LEU A 394 -10.74 13.26 -11.00
CA LEU A 394 -9.52 13.78 -11.64
C LEU A 394 -8.61 12.69 -12.24
N PRO A 395 -8.32 11.56 -11.55
CA PRO A 395 -7.48 10.52 -12.15
C PRO A 395 -8.08 9.91 -13.42
N ALA A 396 -9.38 9.58 -13.42
CA ALA A 396 -10.08 9.03 -14.59
C ALA A 396 -10.14 10.05 -15.75
N MET A 397 -10.31 11.35 -15.43
CA MET A 397 -10.29 12.42 -16.43
C MET A 397 -8.91 12.62 -17.05
N ILE A 398 -7.82 12.56 -16.25
CA ILE A 398 -6.44 12.62 -16.75
C ILE A 398 -6.17 11.43 -17.66
N TRP A 399 -6.56 10.23 -17.22
CA TRP A 399 -6.42 8.99 -17.99
C TRP A 399 -7.13 9.14 -19.35
N LYS A 400 -8.40 9.51 -19.35
CA LYS A 400 -9.19 9.75 -20.57
C LYS A 400 -8.54 10.80 -21.47
N ALA A 401 -8.18 11.95 -20.91
CA ALA A 401 -7.54 13.03 -21.67
C ALA A 401 -6.22 12.61 -22.30
N PHE A 402 -5.47 11.69 -21.66
CA PHE A 402 -4.26 11.11 -22.23
C PHE A 402 -4.61 10.13 -23.37
N MET A 403 -5.51 9.17 -23.13
CA MET A 403 -5.88 8.15 -24.11
C MET A 403 -6.55 8.70 -25.36
N GLU A 404 -7.36 9.76 -25.25
CA GLU A 404 -7.94 10.47 -26.41
C GLU A 404 -6.90 11.14 -27.30
N ARG A 405 -5.69 11.35 -26.78
CA ARG A 405 -4.55 11.92 -27.53
C ARG A 405 -3.63 10.86 -28.12
N THR A 406 -3.82 9.58 -27.76
CA THR A 406 -3.01 8.48 -28.32
C THR A 406 -3.45 8.15 -29.73
N ASP A 407 -2.53 7.57 -30.50
CA ASP A 407 -2.76 7.15 -31.89
C ASP A 407 -3.08 5.64 -31.95
N GLU A 408 -3.73 5.09 -30.91
CA GLU A 408 -4.10 3.67 -30.85
C GLU A 408 -5.20 3.34 -31.87
N ASP A 409 -5.18 2.11 -32.36
CA ASP A 409 -6.20 1.57 -33.25
C ASP A 409 -7.50 1.30 -32.46
N PRO A 410 -8.56 2.05 -32.70
CA PRO A 410 -9.83 1.86 -31.98
C PRO A 410 -10.53 0.54 -32.31
N SER A 411 -10.14 -0.14 -33.38
CA SER A 411 -10.73 -1.42 -33.78
C SER A 411 -10.19 -2.62 -33.00
N ARG A 412 -9.10 -2.44 -32.25
CA ARG A 412 -8.56 -3.51 -31.39
C ARG A 412 -9.47 -3.76 -30.21
N SER A 413 -9.79 -5.04 -30.02
CA SER A 413 -10.61 -5.55 -28.93
C SER A 413 -9.78 -6.45 -28.01
N PHE A 414 -10.24 -6.60 -26.77
CA PHE A 414 -9.79 -7.69 -25.91
C PHE A 414 -10.29 -9.04 -26.43
N ASP A 415 -9.55 -10.10 -26.11
CA ASP A 415 -10.01 -11.45 -26.37
C ASP A 415 -11.20 -11.77 -25.45
N SER A 416 -12.16 -12.55 -25.97
CA SER A 416 -13.32 -12.94 -25.19
C SER A 416 -12.94 -14.08 -24.25
N PRO A 417 -13.22 -13.96 -22.94
CA PRO A 417 -12.88 -15.01 -22.00
C PRO A 417 -13.59 -16.31 -22.36
N PRO A 418 -12.92 -17.46 -22.21
CA PRO A 418 -13.61 -18.73 -22.32
C PRO A 418 -14.69 -18.75 -21.24
N TYR A 419 -15.89 -19.30 -21.56
CA TYR A 419 -16.96 -19.45 -20.58
C TYR A 419 -16.44 -20.27 -19.38
N GLN A 420 -16.28 -19.59 -18.25
CA GLN A 420 -15.78 -20.21 -17.01
C GLN A 420 -16.88 -20.09 -15.95
N GLY A 421 -17.91 -20.90 -16.11
CA GLY A 421 -18.89 -21.13 -15.06
C GLY A 421 -18.18 -21.72 -13.84
N GLY A 422 -18.78 -21.59 -12.66
CA GLY A 422 -18.29 -22.24 -11.45
C GLY A 422 -19.36 -23.09 -10.83
N ALA A 423 -18.97 -24.23 -10.26
CA ALA A 423 -19.85 -25.01 -9.41
C ALA A 423 -19.68 -24.58 -7.96
N SER A 424 -20.79 -24.18 -7.31
CA SER A 424 -20.76 -23.80 -5.90
C SER A 424 -20.74 -25.06 -5.02
N THR A 425 -19.83 -25.11 -4.09
CA THR A 425 -19.71 -26.16 -3.09
C THR A 425 -19.54 -25.57 -1.70
N TRP A 426 -19.97 -26.32 -0.69
CA TRP A 426 -19.74 -25.94 0.69
C TRP A 426 -18.33 -26.37 1.10
N VAL A 427 -17.57 -25.43 1.64
CA VAL A 427 -16.21 -25.65 2.11
C VAL A 427 -16.02 -25.12 3.52
N VAL A 428 -15.14 -25.76 4.27
CA VAL A 428 -14.74 -25.36 5.62
C VAL A 428 -13.21 -25.28 5.68
N ARG A 429 -12.68 -24.40 6.50
CA ARG A 429 -11.23 -24.30 6.72
C ARG A 429 -10.83 -25.13 7.92
N ARG A 430 -10.05 -26.19 7.68
CA ARG A 430 -9.49 -27.09 8.71
C ARG A 430 -7.98 -27.11 8.59
N GLU A 431 -7.26 -27.00 9.71
CA GLU A 431 -5.79 -27.06 9.76
C GLU A 431 -5.08 -26.12 8.75
N GLY A 432 -5.74 -25.01 8.43
CA GLY A 432 -5.21 -24.00 7.51
C GLY A 432 -5.53 -24.25 6.03
N THR A 433 -6.15 -25.38 5.66
CA THR A 433 -6.58 -25.74 4.30
C THR A 433 -8.10 -25.69 4.15
N TRP A 434 -8.57 -25.47 2.91
CA TRP A 434 -9.97 -25.60 2.56
C TRP A 434 -10.28 -27.06 2.23
N GLN A 435 -11.39 -27.57 2.76
CA GLN A 435 -11.88 -28.94 2.54
C GLN A 435 -13.38 -28.90 2.25
N LEU A 436 -13.89 -29.91 1.56
CA LEU A 436 -15.33 -30.05 1.29
C LEU A 436 -16.07 -30.28 2.61
N ASP A 437 -17.22 -29.63 2.76
CA ASP A 437 -18.11 -29.83 3.91
C ASP A 437 -18.84 -31.19 3.78
N ASN A 438 -18.69 -32.05 4.77
CA ASN A 438 -19.37 -33.33 4.85
C ASN A 438 -20.82 -33.24 5.37
N GLY A 439 -21.38 -32.02 5.46
CA GLY A 439 -22.73 -31.75 5.94
C GLY A 439 -22.86 -31.53 7.46
N TYR A 440 -21.79 -31.77 8.20
CA TYR A 440 -21.76 -31.57 9.66
C TYR A 440 -20.90 -30.37 10.09
N CYS A 441 -20.13 -29.78 9.16
CA CYS A 441 -19.21 -28.70 9.49
C CYS A 441 -19.91 -27.42 9.92
N ARG A 442 -19.38 -26.78 10.95
CA ARG A 442 -19.81 -25.46 11.37
C ARG A 442 -18.91 -24.38 10.78
N GLY A 443 -19.53 -23.25 10.36
CA GLY A 443 -18.79 -22.15 9.76
C GLY A 443 -18.40 -22.37 8.31
N SER A 444 -19.04 -23.33 7.62
CA SER A 444 -18.86 -23.57 6.19
C SER A 444 -19.27 -22.35 5.36
N ARG A 445 -18.61 -22.21 4.22
CA ARG A 445 -18.88 -21.15 3.25
C ARG A 445 -19.22 -21.76 1.89
N LEU A 446 -20.17 -21.15 1.21
CA LEU A 446 -20.50 -21.52 -0.16
C LEU A 446 -19.57 -20.77 -1.12
N VAL A 447 -18.69 -21.49 -1.81
CA VAL A 447 -17.71 -20.93 -2.74
C VAL A 447 -17.88 -21.60 -4.09
N ALA A 448 -17.90 -20.82 -5.16
CA ALA A 448 -17.89 -21.35 -6.50
C ALA A 448 -16.43 -21.53 -6.98
N TYR A 449 -16.11 -22.71 -7.47
CA TYR A 449 -14.81 -23.02 -8.06
C TYR A 449 -14.92 -23.21 -9.56
N PHE A 450 -13.87 -22.89 -10.32
CA PHE A 450 -13.80 -23.26 -11.73
C PHE A 450 -13.89 -24.78 -11.91
N SER A 451 -14.32 -25.22 -13.08
CA SER A 451 -14.48 -26.66 -13.35
C SER A 451 -13.15 -27.41 -13.22
N GLY A 452 -13.12 -28.40 -12.36
CA GLY A 452 -11.92 -29.21 -12.09
C GLY A 452 -10.95 -28.57 -11.08
N GLU A 453 -11.32 -27.44 -10.47
CA GLU A 453 -10.53 -26.76 -9.43
C GLU A 453 -11.29 -26.79 -8.09
N GLY A 454 -10.59 -26.47 -7.01
CA GLY A 454 -11.14 -26.45 -5.65
C GLY A 454 -10.63 -27.61 -4.79
N PRO A 455 -11.07 -27.69 -3.52
CA PRO A 455 -10.66 -28.75 -2.62
C PRO A 455 -11.27 -30.10 -3.02
N GLU A 456 -10.46 -31.14 -2.97
CA GLU A 456 -10.89 -32.53 -3.21
C GLU A 456 -11.11 -33.29 -1.90
N ASP A 457 -10.39 -32.92 -0.84
CA ASP A 457 -10.48 -33.59 0.47
C ASP A 457 -11.77 -33.17 1.20
N GLU A 458 -12.44 -34.18 1.78
CA GLU A 458 -13.62 -33.98 2.61
C GLU A 458 -13.21 -33.78 4.08
N ALA A 459 -13.82 -32.80 4.76
CA ALA A 459 -13.58 -32.54 6.18
C ALA A 459 -14.21 -33.65 7.05
N ASP A 460 -13.57 -33.97 8.17
CA ASP A 460 -14.02 -35.01 9.12
C ASP A 460 -14.92 -34.46 10.23
N CYS A 461 -15.73 -33.44 9.92
CA CYS A 461 -16.64 -32.81 10.90
C CYS A 461 -17.64 -33.78 11.50
N LYS A 462 -17.98 -33.61 12.76
CA LYS A 462 -18.84 -34.54 13.52
C LYS A 462 -20.24 -33.90 13.73
N PRO A 463 -21.31 -34.74 13.87
CA PRO A 463 -22.68 -34.22 14.05
C PRO A 463 -22.87 -33.35 15.28
N ASN A 464 -22.06 -33.55 16.32
CA ASN A 464 -22.09 -32.79 17.56
C ASN A 464 -21.16 -31.57 17.59
N GLU A 465 -20.63 -31.16 16.45
CA GLU A 465 -19.81 -29.96 16.37
C GLU A 465 -20.59 -28.70 16.69
N VAL A 466 -19.91 -27.81 17.41
CA VAL A 466 -20.37 -26.45 17.71
C VAL A 466 -19.37 -25.45 17.16
N SER A 467 -19.86 -24.29 16.73
CA SER A 467 -18.97 -23.23 16.24
C SER A 467 -18.17 -22.61 17.38
N VAL A 468 -16.87 -22.46 17.19
CA VAL A 468 -16.01 -21.76 18.13
C VAL A 468 -16.22 -20.25 17.98
N PRO A 469 -16.80 -19.58 19.00
CA PRO A 469 -17.00 -18.14 18.94
C PRO A 469 -15.69 -17.40 19.14
N LEU A 470 -15.55 -16.23 18.49
CA LEU A 470 -14.40 -15.37 18.70
C LEU A 470 -14.57 -14.57 19.99
N VAL A 471 -13.70 -14.82 20.97
CA VAL A 471 -13.72 -14.16 22.29
C VAL A 471 -12.51 -13.23 22.53
N VAL A 472 -11.63 -13.06 21.54
CA VAL A 472 -10.48 -12.14 21.61
C VAL A 472 -10.99 -10.71 21.79
N GLY A 473 -10.41 -9.99 22.75
CA GLY A 473 -10.83 -8.63 23.13
C GLY A 473 -11.91 -8.55 24.19
N MET A 474 -12.54 -9.67 24.58
CA MET A 474 -13.49 -9.74 25.67
C MET A 474 -12.78 -9.77 27.04
N THR A 475 -13.51 -9.45 28.11
CA THR A 475 -13.05 -9.77 29.46
C THR A 475 -13.03 -11.28 29.67
N ARG A 476 -12.21 -11.77 30.60
CA ARG A 476 -12.18 -13.20 30.95
C ARG A 476 -13.57 -13.78 31.17
N ALA A 477 -14.36 -13.16 32.08
CA ALA A 477 -15.71 -13.64 32.40
C ALA A 477 -16.65 -13.62 31.17
N GLY A 478 -16.56 -12.58 30.33
CA GLY A 478 -17.34 -12.52 29.09
C GLY A 478 -16.97 -13.61 28.08
N ALA A 479 -15.70 -13.95 28.00
CA ALA A 479 -15.19 -15.02 27.12
C ALA A 479 -15.66 -16.41 27.63
N GLU A 480 -15.51 -16.68 28.92
CA GLU A 480 -15.97 -17.92 29.56
C GLU A 480 -17.49 -18.12 29.33
N ALA A 481 -18.29 -17.12 29.62
CA ALA A 481 -19.75 -17.19 29.39
C ALA A 481 -20.13 -17.37 27.90
N THR A 482 -19.36 -16.77 26.99
CA THR A 482 -19.60 -16.92 25.54
C THR A 482 -19.26 -18.32 25.04
N LEU A 483 -18.20 -18.93 25.57
CA LEU A 483 -17.82 -20.32 25.25
C LEU A 483 -18.81 -21.33 25.84
N GLU A 484 -19.18 -21.14 27.09
CA GLU A 484 -20.20 -21.99 27.77
C GLU A 484 -21.56 -21.96 27.06
N ALA A 485 -21.95 -20.82 26.49
CA ALA A 485 -23.18 -20.71 25.68
C ALA A 485 -23.14 -21.57 24.40
N GLN A 486 -21.95 -21.99 23.95
CA GLN A 486 -21.72 -22.88 22.82
C GLN A 486 -21.30 -24.30 23.25
N PRO A 487 -21.74 -24.83 24.37
CA PRO A 487 -21.23 -25.93 25.19
C PRO A 487 -19.74 -26.28 24.97
N LEU A 488 -18.86 -25.27 25.02
CA LEU A 488 -17.40 -25.42 24.94
C LEU A 488 -16.78 -25.09 26.32
N GLU A 489 -15.67 -25.76 26.64
CA GLU A 489 -14.92 -25.48 27.87
C GLU A 489 -13.86 -24.39 27.67
N ALA A 490 -13.76 -23.44 28.57
CA ALA A 490 -12.71 -22.43 28.55
C ALA A 490 -11.46 -22.90 29.32
N ASN A 491 -10.36 -23.18 28.60
CA ASN A 491 -9.07 -23.42 29.21
C ASN A 491 -8.29 -22.09 29.29
N VAL A 492 -8.15 -21.54 30.52
CA VAL A 492 -7.58 -20.20 30.72
C VAL A 492 -6.08 -20.25 30.96
N ALA A 493 -5.33 -19.71 30.04
CA ALA A 493 -3.91 -19.42 30.15
C ALA A 493 -3.65 -17.90 30.34
N TYR A 494 -2.48 -17.53 30.83
CA TYR A 494 -2.12 -16.14 30.99
C TYR A 494 -0.94 -15.76 30.11
N ALA A 495 -1.02 -14.59 29.49
CA ALA A 495 0.05 -14.00 28.69
C ALA A 495 0.42 -12.61 29.24
N PRO A 496 1.69 -12.16 29.11
CA PRO A 496 2.08 -10.81 29.47
C PRO A 496 1.28 -9.78 28.67
N ALA A 497 0.72 -8.79 29.35
CA ALA A 497 0.05 -7.69 28.67
C ALA A 497 1.11 -6.82 27.94
N LYS A 498 0.85 -6.49 26.66
CA LYS A 498 1.70 -5.51 25.95
C LYS A 498 1.64 -4.16 26.67
N ALA A 499 2.78 -3.49 26.77
CA ALA A 499 2.87 -2.18 27.42
C ALA A 499 1.83 -1.19 26.87
N GLY A 500 1.10 -0.50 27.75
CA GLY A 500 0.04 0.44 27.39
C GLY A 500 -1.33 -0.19 27.09
N ARG A 501 -1.51 -1.50 27.26
CA ARG A 501 -2.79 -2.18 27.12
C ARG A 501 -3.45 -2.45 28.48
N ILE A 502 -4.77 -2.55 28.49
CA ILE A 502 -5.56 -2.88 29.68
C ILE A 502 -5.43 -4.38 29.98
N PRO A 503 -4.98 -4.79 31.17
CA PRO A 503 -4.96 -6.19 31.58
C PRO A 503 -6.38 -6.77 31.76
N GLY A 504 -6.47 -8.11 31.74
CA GLY A 504 -7.74 -8.84 31.97
C GLY A 504 -8.55 -9.08 30.71
N LEU A 505 -8.05 -8.66 29.54
CA LEU A 505 -8.67 -8.97 28.26
C LEU A 505 -8.04 -10.22 27.63
N VAL A 506 -8.83 -10.98 26.91
CA VAL A 506 -8.38 -12.09 26.10
C VAL A 506 -7.55 -11.54 24.93
N VAL A 507 -6.29 -11.94 24.84
CA VAL A 507 -5.33 -11.50 23.80
C VAL A 507 -5.05 -12.56 22.75
N GLY A 508 -5.56 -13.78 22.94
CA GLY A 508 -5.46 -14.89 21.99
C GLY A 508 -6.44 -15.99 22.37
N GLN A 509 -6.79 -16.81 21.40
CA GLN A 509 -7.53 -18.07 21.60
C GLN A 509 -7.06 -19.12 20.61
N ASP A 510 -7.22 -20.41 20.99
CA ASP A 510 -6.93 -21.56 20.16
C ASP A 510 -7.91 -22.70 20.48
N PRO A 511 -8.63 -23.26 19.48
CA PRO A 511 -8.69 -22.75 18.10
C PRO A 511 -9.39 -21.38 18.01
N ARG A 512 -9.08 -20.61 16.97
CA ARG A 512 -9.62 -19.26 16.80
C ARG A 512 -11.03 -19.25 16.22
N SER A 513 -11.32 -20.22 15.39
CA SER A 513 -12.62 -20.42 14.71
C SER A 513 -12.72 -21.86 14.26
N GLY A 514 -13.82 -22.22 13.64
CA GLY A 514 -14.09 -23.57 13.16
C GLY A 514 -15.08 -24.32 14.03
N GLY A 515 -15.16 -25.63 13.87
CA GLY A 515 -16.01 -26.51 14.67
C GLY A 515 -15.17 -27.32 15.67
N LEU A 516 -15.74 -27.51 16.85
CA LEU A 516 -15.25 -28.44 17.87
C LEU A 516 -16.43 -29.31 18.33
N SER A 517 -16.15 -30.47 18.92
CA SER A 517 -17.21 -31.24 19.58
C SER A 517 -17.68 -30.52 20.85
N ALA A 518 -18.95 -30.66 21.17
CA ALA A 518 -19.46 -30.18 22.44
C ALA A 518 -18.65 -30.78 23.61
N GLY A 519 -18.19 -29.94 24.52
CA GLY A 519 -17.32 -30.30 25.64
C GLY A 519 -15.82 -30.14 25.36
N ASP A 520 -15.42 -29.86 24.09
CA ASP A 520 -14.01 -29.63 23.79
C ASP A 520 -13.49 -28.31 24.37
N PRO A 521 -12.22 -28.25 24.80
CA PRO A 521 -11.64 -27.04 25.37
C PRO A 521 -11.20 -26.03 24.30
N VAL A 522 -11.48 -24.76 24.56
CA VAL A 522 -10.88 -23.62 23.86
C VAL A 522 -9.90 -22.94 24.79
N THR A 523 -8.62 -22.92 24.42
CA THR A 523 -7.61 -22.22 25.20
C THR A 523 -7.71 -20.70 24.93
N ILE A 524 -7.88 -19.92 25.99
CA ILE A 524 -7.88 -18.46 25.93
C ILE A 524 -6.71 -17.88 26.71
N TRP A 525 -5.93 -16.99 26.10
CA TRP A 525 -4.84 -16.28 26.76
C TRP A 525 -5.35 -14.94 27.29
N VAL A 526 -5.41 -14.82 28.62
CA VAL A 526 -5.83 -13.58 29.28
C VAL A 526 -4.62 -12.74 29.61
N SER A 527 -4.62 -11.46 29.22
CA SER A 527 -3.51 -10.54 29.48
C SER A 527 -3.36 -10.28 30.98
N LYS A 528 -2.12 -10.41 31.50
CA LYS A 528 -1.76 -10.11 32.89
C LYS A 528 -0.64 -9.07 32.91
N ALA A 529 -0.77 -8.06 33.79
CA ALA A 529 0.28 -7.06 33.95
C ALA A 529 1.57 -7.70 34.49
N GLU A 530 2.67 -7.52 33.76
CA GLU A 530 3.98 -8.11 34.12
C GLU A 530 4.63 -7.38 35.30
N HIS A 531 4.44 -6.05 35.39
CA HIS A 531 5.00 -5.16 36.41
C HIS A 531 3.95 -4.30 37.15
N GLY A 532 2.70 -4.70 37.12
CA GLY A 532 1.61 -3.94 37.72
C GLY A 532 0.91 -3.00 36.73
N MET A 533 0.07 -2.13 37.26
CA MET A 533 -0.66 -1.13 36.48
C MET A 533 -0.07 0.25 36.64
N LEU A 534 -0.14 1.08 35.63
CA LEU A 534 0.31 2.46 35.66
C LEU A 534 -0.55 3.28 36.65
N PRO A 535 0.04 3.88 37.69
CA PRO A 535 -0.70 4.71 38.65
C PRO A 535 -1.24 5.99 38.01
N ASN A 536 -2.15 6.64 38.70
CA ASN A 536 -2.55 8.00 38.36
C ASN A 536 -1.51 8.99 38.89
N PHE A 537 -0.76 9.60 38.00
CA PHE A 537 0.25 10.61 38.33
C PHE A 537 -0.30 12.04 38.30
N VAL A 538 -1.51 12.26 37.75
CA VAL A 538 -2.09 13.60 37.65
C VAL A 538 -2.34 14.17 39.05
N GLY A 539 -1.86 15.39 39.29
CA GLY A 539 -1.89 16.05 40.59
C GLY A 539 -0.68 15.79 41.48
N SER A 540 0.13 14.77 41.18
CA SER A 540 1.34 14.42 41.95
C SER A 540 2.51 15.34 41.60
N GLY A 541 3.47 15.50 42.55
CA GLY A 541 4.73 16.18 42.29
C GLY A 541 5.67 15.36 41.43
N ILE A 542 6.41 16.00 40.51
CA ILE A 542 7.29 15.31 39.56
C ILE A 542 8.34 14.44 40.26
N ALA A 543 8.84 14.82 41.44
CA ALA A 543 9.83 14.05 42.19
C ALA A 543 9.25 12.71 42.69
N ASP A 544 7.99 12.69 43.13
CA ASP A 544 7.29 11.47 43.56
C ASP A 544 7.06 10.53 42.38
N VAL A 545 6.65 11.12 41.26
CA VAL A 545 6.44 10.38 40.02
C VAL A 545 7.74 9.76 39.49
N GLN A 546 8.88 10.43 39.62
CA GLN A 546 10.20 9.89 39.24
C GLN A 546 10.57 8.66 40.07
N ARG A 547 10.33 8.69 41.39
CA ARG A 547 10.58 7.52 42.26
C ARG A 547 9.72 6.33 41.88
N GLU A 548 8.43 6.56 41.62
CA GLU A 548 7.50 5.50 41.25
C GLU A 548 7.79 4.96 39.84
N ALA A 549 8.17 5.82 38.90
CA ALA A 549 8.57 5.41 37.55
C ALA A 549 9.84 4.51 37.58
N THR A 550 10.79 4.79 38.46
CA THR A 550 11.97 3.94 38.64
C THR A 550 11.57 2.57 39.18
N ARG A 551 10.68 2.51 40.19
CA ARG A 551 10.12 1.26 40.74
C ARG A 551 9.41 0.42 39.66
N LEU A 552 8.63 1.06 38.80
CA LEU A 552 7.87 0.42 37.74
C LEU A 552 8.72 0.13 36.48
N LYS A 553 9.97 0.56 36.43
CA LYS A 553 10.90 0.44 35.28
C LYS A 553 10.34 1.06 34.00
N VAL A 554 9.60 2.18 34.14
CA VAL A 554 9.08 2.97 33.01
C VAL A 554 9.98 4.15 32.69
N ARG A 555 9.93 4.64 31.47
CA ARG A 555 10.70 5.81 31.01
C ARG A 555 9.79 7.04 30.97
N LEU A 556 10.08 8.04 31.78
CA LEU A 556 9.37 9.30 31.77
C LEU A 556 9.86 10.23 30.66
N VAL A 557 8.92 10.92 30.02
CA VAL A 557 9.15 12.03 29.10
C VAL A 557 8.30 13.21 29.61
N ALA A 558 8.93 14.20 30.23
CA ALA A 558 8.24 15.38 30.72
C ALA A 558 8.22 16.49 29.66
N ARG A 559 7.06 17.14 29.51
CA ARG A 559 6.87 18.39 28.77
C ARG A 559 6.35 19.42 29.77
N THR A 560 6.72 20.68 29.63
CA THR A 560 6.23 21.76 30.47
C THR A 560 5.06 22.49 29.81
N GLY A 561 4.17 23.05 30.63
CA GLY A 561 3.05 23.87 30.18
C GLY A 561 2.42 24.64 31.33
N PRO A 562 1.47 25.59 31.04
CA PRO A 562 0.86 26.43 32.05
C PRO A 562 0.20 25.63 33.16
N GLY A 563 0.42 26.00 34.42
CA GLY A 563 -0.19 25.38 35.58
C GLY A 563 0.69 25.33 36.82
N ARG A 564 0.21 24.72 37.91
CA ARG A 564 0.93 24.66 39.21
C ARG A 564 2.32 24.06 39.02
N LYS A 565 3.35 24.83 39.39
CA LYS A 565 4.76 24.47 39.21
C LYS A 565 5.09 23.09 39.80
N GLY A 566 5.68 22.22 38.98
CA GLY A 566 6.13 20.88 39.36
C GLY A 566 5.02 19.84 39.56
N ALA A 567 3.74 20.18 39.36
CA ALA A 567 2.63 19.22 39.41
C ALA A 567 2.37 18.60 38.04
N VAL A 568 2.07 17.32 37.98
CA VAL A 568 1.65 16.64 36.75
C VAL A 568 0.22 17.05 36.42
N LEU A 569 0.02 17.67 35.27
CA LEU A 569 -1.29 18.15 34.78
C LEU A 569 -1.97 17.11 33.91
N ARG A 570 -1.20 16.31 33.19
CA ARG A 570 -1.69 15.25 32.28
C ARG A 570 -0.66 14.13 32.15
N GLN A 571 -1.15 12.91 31.98
CA GLN A 571 -0.32 11.75 31.64
C GLN A 571 -0.85 10.98 30.44
N ASP A 572 0.07 10.38 29.69
CA ASP A 572 -0.22 9.45 28.60
C ASP A 572 0.85 8.34 28.60
N PRO A 573 0.46 7.06 28.67
CA PRO A 573 -0.92 6.49 28.71
C PRO A 573 -1.70 6.83 29.98
N LYS A 574 -3.03 6.64 29.91
CA LYS A 574 -3.95 6.83 31.03
C LYS A 574 -3.61 5.88 32.20
N PRO A 575 -4.01 6.20 33.45
CA PRO A 575 -3.89 5.28 34.57
C PRO A 575 -4.60 3.94 34.30
N GLY A 576 -4.13 2.86 34.94
CA GLY A 576 -4.75 1.53 34.85
C GLY A 576 -4.35 0.70 33.63
N VAL A 577 -3.42 1.16 32.80
CA VAL A 577 -2.85 0.33 31.72
C VAL A 577 -1.70 -0.54 32.23
N ALA A 578 -1.46 -1.68 31.59
CA ALA A 578 -0.36 -2.59 31.95
C ALA A 578 1.00 -1.92 31.76
N VAL A 579 1.87 -2.06 32.74
CA VAL A 579 3.25 -1.58 32.68
C VAL A 579 4.13 -2.67 32.07
N GLY A 580 4.81 -2.32 30.95
CA GLY A 580 5.86 -3.14 30.37
C GLY A 580 7.25 -2.51 30.58
N ARG A 581 8.28 -3.33 30.53
CA ARG A 581 9.67 -2.87 30.72
C ARG A 581 10.04 -1.78 29.71
N GLY A 582 10.49 -0.61 30.20
CA GLY A 582 10.89 0.52 29.37
C GLY A 582 9.71 1.28 28.71
N MET A 583 8.48 1.01 29.12
CA MET A 583 7.29 1.75 28.67
C MET A 583 7.51 3.24 28.81
N ARG A 584 7.22 4.00 27.74
CA ARG A 584 7.28 5.46 27.77
C ARG A 584 6.01 6.02 28.38
N VAL A 585 6.16 6.89 29.37
CA VAL A 585 5.06 7.67 29.97
C VAL A 585 5.34 9.14 29.75
N THR A 586 4.48 9.80 29.00
CA THR A 586 4.58 11.24 28.72
C THR A 586 3.78 12.00 29.76
N LEU A 587 4.37 12.99 30.38
CA LEU A 587 3.78 13.85 31.38
C LEU A 587 3.77 15.30 30.91
N LEU A 588 2.65 16.01 31.13
CA LEU A 588 2.64 17.45 31.09
C LEU A 588 2.78 17.97 32.52
N VAL A 589 3.82 18.76 32.78
CA VAL A 589 4.16 19.28 34.12
C VAL A 589 4.00 20.78 34.14
N GLY A 590 3.34 21.31 35.15
CA GLY A 590 3.12 22.74 35.33
C GLY A 590 4.43 23.51 35.52
N ASP A 591 4.62 24.62 34.82
CA ASP A 591 5.79 25.50 34.86
C ASP A 591 5.64 26.68 35.84
N GLY A 592 4.46 26.85 36.41
CA GLY A 592 4.14 27.95 37.33
C GLY A 592 3.54 29.18 36.65
N SER A 593 3.40 29.18 35.34
CA SER A 593 2.70 30.26 34.61
C SER A 593 1.16 30.10 34.80
N ARG A 594 0.44 31.24 34.77
CA ARG A 594 -1.02 31.26 34.78
C ARG A 594 -1.53 30.93 33.36
N THR A 595 -2.61 30.15 33.28
CA THR A 595 -3.33 29.86 32.03
C THR A 595 -3.90 31.12 31.42
#